data_3ac5b795c47ad41f06e71018b7ea1177
#
_entry.id   3ac5b795c47ad41f06e71018b7ea1177
#
_cell.length_a   1.000
_cell.length_b   1.000
_cell.length_c   1.000
_cell.angle_alpha   90.00
_cell.angle_beta   90.00
_cell.angle_gamma   90.00
#
_symmetry.space_group_name_H-M   'P 1'
#
loop_
_entity.id
_entity.type
_entity.pdbx_description
1 polymer ?
#
loop_
_entity_poly.entity_id
_entity_poly.type
_entity_poly.pdbx_seq_one_letter_code
_entity_poly.pdbx_strand_id
1 'polypeptide(L)'
;EKNVFQPSYSTIQGLRRIFQASFLQRARMSIASRTTHEFLREQLEQVLKRRFFFAPAFEIYGGVSGLYDYGPPGCAFQANVIDTWRKHFILEEDMLEVDCTMLTPHEVLKTSGHVDKFADWMCRDLKTGEIFRADHLVEEVLEARLKGDKAARGEKIVEEEESDDKKKRKKKVKEIKNVKLEDGVAHEYETVLNQIDGFSGPELGALIEKYNITNPATGGPLEPPVEFNLMFETAIGPSGQLKGYLRPETAQGQFLNFSKLLECNNERMPFASALIGKSFRNEISPRAGLLRVREFLMAEIEHFVDPEDKRHPRFAEARDVRLRFLPKGVQEAGLNELVEQTVGEAVESGMVDNETLGYFLARIYKFLTKIGVDPSRLRFRQHMSNEMAHYASDCWDAELQTSYGWIECVGCADRSAYDLSVHAARTNEKMVVRQMLPEPVTVEKFEVDIDKKKFG
;
A
#
# COMPACT_ATOMS: atom_id res chain seq x y z
N GLU A 1 30.52 53.21 -18.20
CA GLU A 1 29.45 52.44 -18.90
C GLU A 1 29.83 50.95 -18.84
N LYS A 2 29.13 50.19 -17.98
CA LYS A 2 29.28 48.75 -17.90
C LYS A 2 28.22 48.10 -18.84
N ASN A 3 28.62 47.57 -19.97
CA ASN A 3 27.78 46.76 -20.83
C ASN A 3 27.42 45.47 -20.11
N VAL A 4 26.16 45.38 -19.62
CA VAL A 4 25.61 44.14 -19.11
C VAL A 4 25.06 43.34 -20.30
N PHE A 5 25.75 42.29 -20.68
CA PHE A 5 25.30 41.37 -21.72
C PHE A 5 24.08 40.57 -21.20
N GLN A 6 22.89 40.89 -21.67
CA GLN A 6 21.70 40.03 -21.46
C GLN A 6 21.61 39.05 -22.62
N PRO A 7 21.74 37.73 -22.37
CA PRO A 7 21.55 36.75 -23.44
C PRO A 7 20.09 36.73 -23.89
N SER A 8 19.87 36.65 -25.21
CA SER A 8 18.56 36.61 -25.80
C SER A 8 17.79 35.34 -25.40
N TYR A 9 16.45 35.41 -25.36
CA TYR A 9 15.57 34.31 -24.98
C TYR A 9 15.81 33.03 -25.85
N SER A 10 16.20 33.19 -27.09
CA SER A 10 16.60 32.09 -28.00
C SER A 10 17.87 31.37 -27.58
N THR A 11 18.86 32.10 -27.02
CA THR A 11 20.12 31.55 -26.55
C THR A 11 19.92 30.70 -25.27
N ILE A 12 18.99 31.12 -24.38
CA ILE A 12 18.64 30.37 -23.17
C ILE A 12 17.89 29.09 -23.52
N GLN A 13 16.98 29.11 -24.48
CA GLN A 13 16.29 27.90 -24.96
C GLN A 13 17.23 26.93 -25.67
N GLY A 14 18.19 27.41 -26.43
CA GLY A 14 19.22 26.58 -27.07
C GLY A 14 20.10 25.85 -26.05
N LEU A 15 20.57 26.58 -25.01
CA LEU A 15 21.34 25.98 -23.91
C LEU A 15 20.53 24.96 -23.09
N ARG A 16 19.24 25.23 -22.80
CA ARG A 16 18.37 24.25 -22.14
C ARG A 16 18.21 22.96 -22.95
N ARG A 17 18.02 23.05 -24.26
CA ARG A 17 17.93 21.85 -25.14
C ARG A 17 19.24 21.05 -25.19
N ILE A 18 20.40 21.72 -25.22
CA ILE A 18 21.70 21.06 -25.22
C ILE A 18 21.96 20.38 -23.87
N PHE A 19 21.64 21.05 -22.73
CA PHE A 19 21.76 20.44 -21.41
C PHE A 19 20.80 19.26 -21.20
N GLN A 20 19.54 19.36 -21.65
CA GLN A 20 18.60 18.25 -21.59
C GLN A 20 19.02 17.07 -22.47
N ALA A 21 19.49 17.33 -23.70
CA ALA A 21 19.97 16.29 -24.60
C ALA A 21 21.22 15.59 -24.06
N SER A 22 22.18 16.34 -23.50
CA SER A 22 23.39 15.76 -22.90
C SER A 22 23.10 14.98 -21.61
N PHE A 23 22.14 15.45 -20.80
CA PHE A 23 21.70 14.73 -19.59
C PHE A 23 20.98 13.43 -19.93
N LEU A 24 20.06 13.46 -20.91
CA LEU A 24 19.36 12.26 -21.41
C LEU A 24 20.32 11.28 -22.09
N GLN A 25 21.34 11.77 -22.81
CA GLN A 25 22.35 10.93 -23.44
C GLN A 25 23.28 10.30 -22.39
N ARG A 26 23.68 11.02 -21.34
CA ARG A 26 24.44 10.46 -20.21
C ARG A 26 23.61 9.46 -19.40
N ALA A 27 22.33 9.74 -19.19
CA ALA A 27 21.40 8.80 -18.55
C ALA A 27 21.23 7.52 -19.39
N ARG A 28 21.07 7.64 -20.72
CA ARG A 28 21.00 6.48 -21.64
C ARG A 28 22.30 5.68 -21.70
N MET A 29 23.46 6.34 -21.68
CA MET A 29 24.76 5.67 -21.61
C MET A 29 24.99 4.96 -20.27
N SER A 30 24.53 5.54 -19.17
CA SER A 30 24.53 4.90 -17.83
C SER A 30 23.65 3.65 -17.76
N ILE A 31 22.55 3.61 -18.53
CA ILE A 31 21.66 2.45 -18.58
C ILE A 31 22.25 1.35 -19.51
N ALA A 32 22.95 1.72 -20.57
CA ALA A 32 23.53 0.76 -21.52
C ALA A 32 24.79 0.03 -21.02
N SER A 33 25.43 0.52 -19.95
CA SER A 33 26.62 -0.10 -19.34
C SER A 33 26.32 -0.82 -18.03
N ARG A 34 25.09 -1.28 -17.80
CA ARG A 34 24.79 -2.16 -16.65
C ARG A 34 25.45 -3.51 -16.90
N THR A 35 26.73 -3.60 -16.60
CA THR A 35 27.32 -4.86 -16.14
C THR A 35 26.42 -5.37 -15.04
N THR A 36 26.00 -6.63 -15.13
CA THR A 36 25.27 -7.34 -14.08
C THR A 36 26.18 -7.44 -12.84
N HIS A 37 26.24 -6.35 -12.06
CA HIS A 37 26.85 -6.41 -10.76
C HIS A 37 25.90 -7.19 -9.85
N GLU A 38 26.44 -8.20 -9.21
CA GLU A 38 25.77 -8.92 -8.15
C GLU A 38 25.27 -7.92 -7.11
N PHE A 39 23.98 -8.02 -6.75
CA PHE A 39 23.37 -7.09 -5.76
C PHE A 39 23.90 -7.45 -4.37
N LEU A 40 24.76 -6.59 -3.82
CA LEU A 40 25.35 -6.74 -2.51
C LEU A 40 24.58 -5.89 -1.47
N ARG A 41 23.54 -6.45 -0.94
CA ARG A 41 22.62 -5.78 0.00
C ARG A 41 23.33 -5.22 1.21
N GLU A 42 24.18 -6.01 1.88
CA GLU A 42 24.89 -5.58 3.09
C GLU A 42 25.77 -4.34 2.83
N GLN A 43 26.44 -4.30 1.69
CA GLN A 43 27.27 -3.15 1.31
C GLN A 43 26.41 -1.92 1.01
N LEU A 44 25.26 -2.09 0.34
CA LEU A 44 24.31 -1.00 0.09
C LEU A 44 23.79 -0.43 1.41
N GLU A 45 23.30 -1.28 2.32
CA GLU A 45 22.79 -0.83 3.62
C GLU A 45 23.85 -0.11 4.45
N GLN A 46 25.09 -0.61 4.46
CA GLN A 46 26.21 0.05 5.13
C GLN A 46 26.49 1.42 4.56
N VAL A 47 26.47 1.57 3.22
CA VAL A 47 26.67 2.86 2.56
C VAL A 47 25.53 3.82 2.88
N LEU A 48 24.27 3.38 2.80
CA LEU A 48 23.11 4.19 3.11
C LEU A 48 23.14 4.72 4.55
N LYS A 49 23.45 3.86 5.53
CA LYS A 49 23.60 4.25 6.95
C LYS A 49 24.80 5.18 7.16
N ARG A 50 25.99 4.81 6.65
CA ARG A 50 27.22 5.61 6.81
C ARG A 50 27.11 7.00 6.19
N ARG A 51 26.38 7.13 5.08
CA ARG A 51 26.14 8.41 4.39
C ARG A 51 24.90 9.12 4.90
N PHE A 52 24.29 8.58 5.93
CA PHE A 52 23.08 9.11 6.57
C PHE A 52 21.98 9.40 5.54
N PHE A 53 21.68 8.44 4.68
CA PHE A 53 20.42 8.45 3.96
C PHE A 53 19.26 8.25 4.93
N PHE A 54 19.41 7.29 5.84
CA PHE A 54 18.53 7.07 6.98
C PHE A 54 19.30 6.45 8.15
N ALA A 55 18.77 6.61 9.36
CA ALA A 55 19.29 5.99 10.58
C ALA A 55 18.11 5.67 11.53
N PRO A 56 18.26 4.72 12.48
CA PRO A 56 17.31 4.56 13.55
C PRO A 56 17.14 5.88 14.32
N ALA A 57 15.89 6.28 14.56
CA ALA A 57 15.62 7.47 15.36
C ALA A 57 15.97 7.22 16.83
N PHE A 58 16.36 8.29 17.55
CA PHE A 58 16.66 8.23 18.98
C PHE A 58 17.78 7.25 19.37
N GLU A 59 18.73 7.01 18.50
CA GLU A 59 19.80 6.01 18.67
C GLU A 59 20.62 6.23 19.95
N ILE A 60 20.86 7.51 20.35
CA ILE A 60 21.54 7.86 21.61
C ILE A 60 20.77 7.44 22.86
N TYR A 61 19.48 7.16 22.77
CA TYR A 61 18.64 6.61 23.84
C TYR A 61 18.34 5.11 23.66
N GLY A 62 19.08 4.43 22.78
CA GLY A 62 18.88 3.01 22.49
C GLY A 62 17.96 2.73 21.29
N GLY A 63 17.39 3.77 20.70
CA GLY A 63 16.51 3.64 19.54
C GLY A 63 15.13 3.08 19.85
N VAL A 64 14.20 3.24 18.90
CA VAL A 64 12.87 2.63 18.95
C VAL A 64 12.63 1.89 17.64
N SER A 65 12.34 0.60 17.71
CA SER A 65 12.09 -0.20 16.51
C SER A 65 10.97 0.40 15.64
N GLY A 66 11.19 0.46 14.33
CA GLY A 66 10.22 1.01 13.38
C GLY A 66 10.14 2.54 13.33
N LEU A 67 11.05 3.26 13.99
CA LEU A 67 11.21 4.70 13.85
C LEU A 67 12.58 5.02 13.25
N TYR A 68 12.57 5.84 12.19
CA TYR A 68 13.78 6.20 11.44
C TYR A 68 13.79 7.67 11.09
N ASP A 69 14.98 8.25 11.10
CA ASP A 69 15.26 9.59 10.61
C ASP A 69 15.87 9.53 9.21
N TYR A 70 15.50 10.48 8.35
CA TYR A 70 16.16 10.71 7.07
C TYR A 70 17.22 11.81 7.21
N GLY A 71 18.44 11.50 6.77
CA GLY A 71 19.49 12.49 6.64
C GLY A 71 19.41 13.29 5.33
N PRO A 72 20.37 14.21 5.07
CA PRO A 72 20.30 15.12 3.93
C PRO A 72 20.10 14.45 2.57
N PRO A 73 20.81 13.36 2.20
CA PRO A 73 20.56 12.68 0.92
C PRO A 73 19.23 11.94 0.91
N GLY A 74 18.78 11.38 2.02
CA GLY A 74 17.47 10.74 2.15
C GLY A 74 16.33 11.74 1.95
N CYS A 75 16.42 12.92 2.59
CA CYS A 75 15.45 14.00 2.40
C CYS A 75 15.39 14.48 0.95
N ALA A 76 16.55 14.65 0.29
CA ALA A 76 16.59 15.06 -1.12
C ALA A 76 15.98 13.99 -2.03
N PHE A 77 16.24 12.71 -1.76
CA PHE A 77 15.65 11.61 -2.50
C PHE A 77 14.12 11.59 -2.34
N GLN A 78 13.62 11.68 -1.11
CA GLN A 78 12.19 11.73 -0.82
C GLN A 78 11.51 12.93 -1.52
N ALA A 79 12.11 14.12 -1.46
CA ALA A 79 11.58 15.31 -2.11
C ALA A 79 11.46 15.14 -3.63
N ASN A 80 12.43 14.48 -4.29
CA ASN A 80 12.40 14.19 -5.71
C ASN A 80 11.29 13.20 -6.08
N VAL A 81 11.04 12.18 -5.24
CA VAL A 81 9.95 11.23 -5.44
C VAL A 81 8.59 11.95 -5.31
N ILE A 82 8.43 12.78 -4.28
CA ILE A 82 7.21 13.57 -4.06
C ILE A 82 6.95 14.53 -5.23
N ASP A 83 7.97 15.26 -5.67
CA ASP A 83 7.85 16.18 -6.82
C ASP A 83 7.44 15.43 -8.11
N THR A 84 8.03 14.26 -8.34
CA THR A 84 7.68 13.41 -9.47
C THR A 84 6.24 12.89 -9.37
N TRP A 85 5.80 12.50 -8.16
CA TRP A 85 4.45 12.03 -7.90
C TRP A 85 3.41 13.14 -8.14
N ARG A 86 3.66 14.36 -7.62
CA ARG A 86 2.80 15.53 -7.86
C ARG A 86 2.65 15.84 -9.34
N LYS A 87 3.75 15.81 -10.09
CA LYS A 87 3.72 16.05 -11.54
C LYS A 87 2.96 14.96 -12.29
N HIS A 88 3.14 13.71 -11.88
CA HIS A 88 2.56 12.56 -12.57
C HIS A 88 1.07 12.38 -12.30
N PHE A 89 0.63 12.58 -11.06
CA PHE A 89 -0.77 12.38 -10.68
C PHE A 89 -1.52 13.71 -10.59
N ILE A 90 -1.07 14.66 -9.77
CA ILE A 90 -1.85 15.89 -9.54
C ILE A 90 -1.91 16.75 -10.80
N LEU A 91 -0.77 17.05 -11.43
CA LEU A 91 -0.75 17.97 -12.57
C LEU A 91 -1.18 17.32 -13.89
N GLU A 92 -0.79 16.06 -14.15
CA GLU A 92 -1.17 15.37 -15.39
C GLU A 92 -2.64 14.90 -15.40
N GLU A 93 -3.27 14.74 -14.21
CA GLU A 93 -4.65 14.25 -14.05
C GLU A 93 -5.62 15.31 -13.46
N ASP A 94 -5.18 16.58 -13.35
CA ASP A 94 -5.98 17.70 -12.83
C ASP A 94 -6.64 17.42 -11.47
N MET A 95 -5.88 16.78 -10.53
CA MET A 95 -6.38 16.41 -9.23
C MET A 95 -6.33 17.60 -8.24
N LEU A 96 -7.25 17.61 -7.29
CA LEU A 96 -7.32 18.59 -6.22
C LEU A 96 -6.42 18.13 -5.04
N GLU A 97 -5.27 18.80 -4.85
CA GLU A 97 -4.39 18.49 -3.71
C GLU A 97 -4.96 19.08 -2.42
N VAL A 98 -5.07 18.27 -1.38
CA VAL A 98 -5.49 18.68 -0.04
C VAL A 98 -4.47 18.27 1.02
N ASP A 99 -4.47 18.98 2.14
CA ASP A 99 -3.74 18.59 3.35
C ASP A 99 -4.73 18.52 4.52
N CYS A 100 -4.79 17.36 5.17
CA CYS A 100 -5.71 17.09 6.27
C CYS A 100 -4.95 16.77 7.55
N THR A 101 -5.59 17.04 8.70
CA THR A 101 -4.97 16.83 10.01
C THR A 101 -4.63 15.36 10.27
N MET A 102 -3.45 15.12 10.89
CA MET A 102 -3.02 13.78 11.29
C MET A 102 -3.75 13.27 12.54
N LEU A 103 -4.10 14.19 13.46
CA LEU A 103 -4.92 13.86 14.62
C LEU A 103 -6.38 13.70 14.17
N THR A 104 -6.93 12.52 14.32
CA THR A 104 -8.27 12.17 13.87
C THR A 104 -9.14 11.77 15.05
N PRO A 105 -10.33 12.38 15.21
CA PRO A 105 -11.26 12.01 16.27
C PRO A 105 -11.71 10.55 16.17
N HIS A 106 -11.97 9.93 17.33
CA HIS A 106 -12.46 8.55 17.44
C HIS A 106 -13.68 8.29 16.55
N GLU A 107 -14.65 9.20 16.53
CA GLU A 107 -15.89 9.03 15.77
C GLU A 107 -15.67 8.84 14.26
N VAL A 108 -14.68 9.51 13.69
CA VAL A 108 -14.33 9.37 12.27
C VAL A 108 -13.86 7.95 11.97
N LEU A 109 -12.87 7.47 12.74
CA LEU A 109 -12.27 6.14 12.52
C LEU A 109 -13.18 5.00 13.00
N LYS A 110 -14.11 5.26 13.92
CA LYS A 110 -15.18 4.34 14.30
C LYS A 110 -16.19 4.18 13.16
N THR A 111 -16.58 5.29 12.54
CA THR A 111 -17.55 5.31 11.44
C THR A 111 -17.00 4.60 10.19
N SER A 112 -15.73 4.80 9.85
CA SER A 112 -15.06 4.12 8.74
C SER A 112 -14.73 2.65 9.02
N GLY A 113 -14.88 2.19 10.28
CA GLY A 113 -14.62 0.81 10.69
C GLY A 113 -13.20 0.53 11.18
N HIS A 114 -12.27 1.49 11.12
CA HIS A 114 -10.86 1.29 11.54
C HIS A 114 -10.74 0.92 13.03
N VAL A 115 -11.57 1.49 13.90
CA VAL A 115 -11.53 1.16 15.33
C VAL A 115 -11.82 -0.32 15.56
N ASP A 116 -12.68 -0.91 14.76
CA ASP A 116 -13.15 -2.29 14.95
C ASP A 116 -12.38 -3.33 14.16
N LYS A 117 -11.78 -2.95 13.01
CA LYS A 117 -11.27 -3.92 12.04
C LYS A 117 -9.81 -3.72 11.66
N PHE A 118 -9.21 -2.57 12.01
CA PHE A 118 -7.82 -2.29 11.65
C PHE A 118 -6.87 -2.92 12.69
N ALA A 119 -6.77 -4.24 12.64
CA ALA A 119 -6.03 -5.04 13.60
C ALA A 119 -5.28 -6.18 12.91
N ASP A 120 -4.12 -6.52 13.49
CA ASP A 120 -3.36 -7.73 13.15
C ASP A 120 -3.44 -8.71 14.31
N TRP A 121 -3.17 -9.99 14.01
CA TRP A 121 -3.13 -11.04 15.02
C TRP A 121 -1.74 -11.13 15.65
N MET A 122 -1.67 -11.02 16.96
CA MET A 122 -0.42 -11.16 17.71
C MET A 122 -0.46 -12.36 18.64
N CYS A 123 0.69 -13.04 18.78
CA CYS A 123 0.91 -14.07 19.81
C CYS A 123 2.11 -13.71 20.66
N ARG A 124 2.13 -14.19 21.90
CA ARG A 124 3.17 -13.90 22.88
C ARG A 124 3.85 -15.18 23.34
N ASP A 125 5.16 -15.17 23.49
CA ASP A 125 5.91 -16.23 24.16
C ASP A 125 5.61 -16.22 25.65
N LEU A 126 5.13 -17.33 26.19
CA LEU A 126 4.75 -17.46 27.61
C LEU A 126 5.96 -17.34 28.58
N LYS A 127 7.19 -17.57 28.13
CA LYS A 127 8.38 -17.53 28.97
C LYS A 127 9.10 -16.19 28.91
N THR A 128 9.24 -15.63 27.70
CA THR A 128 10.02 -14.41 27.48
C THR A 128 9.17 -13.15 27.39
N GLY A 129 7.84 -13.29 27.16
CA GLY A 129 6.94 -12.17 26.86
C GLY A 129 7.20 -11.56 25.47
N GLU A 130 8.04 -12.15 24.64
CA GLU A 130 8.30 -11.67 23.27
C GLU A 130 7.03 -11.77 22.43
N ILE A 131 6.74 -10.72 21.67
CA ILE A 131 5.52 -10.59 20.86
C ILE A 131 5.86 -10.80 19.40
N PHE A 132 5.02 -11.59 18.72
CA PHE A 132 5.10 -11.91 17.31
C PHE A 132 3.78 -11.56 16.61
N ARG A 133 3.86 -11.15 15.36
CA ARG A 133 2.72 -11.17 14.47
C ARG A 133 2.50 -12.63 14.04
N ALA A 134 1.28 -13.12 14.22
CA ALA A 134 1.02 -14.58 14.16
C ALA A 134 1.16 -15.14 12.74
N ASP A 135 0.66 -14.42 11.72
CA ASP A 135 0.83 -14.76 10.30
C ASP A 135 2.31 -14.84 9.89
N HIS A 136 3.08 -13.80 10.18
CA HIS A 136 4.53 -13.79 9.88
C HIS A 136 5.32 -14.88 10.60
N LEU A 137 4.89 -15.26 11.80
CA LEU A 137 5.53 -16.34 12.53
C LEU A 137 5.29 -17.68 11.85
N VAL A 138 4.06 -17.94 11.41
CA VAL A 138 3.70 -19.13 10.63
C VAL A 138 4.49 -19.16 9.33
N GLU A 139 4.50 -18.04 8.58
CA GLU A 139 5.25 -17.87 7.33
C GLU A 139 6.74 -18.19 7.53
N GLU A 140 7.40 -17.53 8.49
CA GLU A 140 8.83 -17.70 8.75
C GLU A 140 9.21 -19.15 9.06
N VAL A 141 8.36 -19.85 9.83
CA VAL A 141 8.61 -21.23 10.21
C VAL A 141 8.39 -22.21 9.06
N LEU A 142 7.30 -22.04 8.30
CA LEU A 142 7.00 -22.92 7.17
C LEU A 142 8.00 -22.74 6.03
N GLU A 143 8.38 -21.49 5.70
CA GLU A 143 9.45 -21.22 4.74
C GLU A 143 10.79 -21.85 5.16
N ALA A 144 11.15 -21.75 6.44
CA ALA A 144 12.38 -22.35 6.94
C ALA A 144 12.36 -23.88 6.80
N ARG A 145 11.20 -24.52 7.04
CA ARG A 145 11.04 -25.98 6.87
C ARG A 145 11.12 -26.39 5.41
N LEU A 146 10.50 -25.66 4.49
CA LEU A 146 10.60 -25.92 3.05
C LEU A 146 12.03 -25.71 2.52
N LYS A 147 12.75 -24.70 3.01
CA LYS A 147 14.18 -24.53 2.71
C LYS A 147 15.02 -25.72 3.22
N GLY A 148 14.72 -26.21 4.41
CA GLY A 148 15.36 -27.41 4.97
C GLY A 148 15.11 -28.68 4.15
N ASP A 149 13.90 -28.83 3.61
CA ASP A 149 13.54 -29.94 2.71
C ASP A 149 14.31 -29.88 1.38
N LYS A 150 14.33 -28.72 0.71
CA LYS A 150 15.09 -28.50 -0.53
C LYS A 150 16.58 -28.80 -0.33
N ALA A 151 17.18 -28.39 0.81
CA ALA A 151 18.54 -28.71 1.15
C ALA A 151 18.76 -30.22 1.34
N ALA A 152 17.82 -30.92 2.00
CA ALA A 152 17.87 -32.35 2.21
C ALA A 152 17.71 -33.16 0.91
N ARG A 153 17.03 -32.60 -0.09
CA ARG A 153 16.88 -33.20 -1.44
C ARG A 153 18.08 -32.93 -2.35
N GLY A 154 19.07 -32.11 -1.91
CA GLY A 154 20.26 -31.76 -2.69
C GLY A 154 19.99 -30.72 -3.79
N GLU A 155 18.88 -30.03 -3.72
CA GLU A 155 18.61 -28.91 -4.61
C GLU A 155 19.53 -27.72 -4.28
N LYS A 156 20.07 -27.05 -5.29
CA LYS A 156 20.85 -25.83 -5.07
C LYS A 156 19.92 -24.76 -4.49
N ILE A 157 20.06 -24.51 -3.20
CA ILE A 157 19.45 -23.35 -2.58
C ILE A 157 20.21 -22.14 -3.14
N VAL A 158 19.52 -21.30 -3.90
CA VAL A 158 20.01 -19.95 -4.16
C VAL A 158 19.96 -19.25 -2.81
N GLU A 159 21.13 -19.09 -2.17
CA GLU A 159 21.22 -18.29 -0.94
C GLU A 159 20.83 -16.86 -1.29
N GLU A 160 19.56 -16.52 -1.07
CA GLU A 160 19.17 -15.13 -1.01
C GLU A 160 19.94 -14.51 0.15
N GLU A 161 20.69 -13.44 -0.10
CA GLU A 161 21.45 -12.73 0.93
C GLU A 161 20.51 -12.28 2.06
N GLU A 162 20.61 -12.98 3.18
CA GLU A 162 19.78 -12.71 4.35
C GLU A 162 20.29 -11.51 5.12
N SER A 163 19.35 -10.69 5.62
CA SER A 163 19.68 -9.55 6.47
C SER A 163 20.39 -9.95 7.75
N ASP A 164 21.23 -9.07 8.30
CA ASP A 164 21.90 -9.29 9.59
C ASP A 164 20.93 -9.66 10.72
N ASP A 165 19.70 -9.12 10.68
CA ASP A 165 18.65 -9.46 11.64
C ASP A 165 18.10 -10.87 11.42
N LYS A 166 17.94 -11.32 10.17
CA LYS A 166 17.63 -12.73 9.84
C LYS A 166 18.80 -13.65 10.19
N LYS A 167 20.06 -13.26 9.91
CA LYS A 167 21.26 -14.01 10.31
C LYS A 167 21.43 -14.13 11.83
N LYS A 168 21.19 -13.06 12.58
CA LYS A 168 21.22 -13.08 14.06
C LYS A 168 20.12 -13.96 14.65
N ARG A 169 18.93 -13.99 14.03
CA ARG A 169 17.82 -14.87 14.41
C ARG A 169 18.08 -16.31 14.04
N LYS A 170 18.57 -16.61 12.82
CA LYS A 170 18.95 -17.98 12.45
C LYS A 170 20.07 -18.56 13.32
N LYS A 171 21.01 -17.74 13.79
CA LYS A 171 21.95 -18.18 14.85
C LYS A 171 21.25 -18.49 16.18
N LYS A 172 20.05 -17.93 16.42
CA LYS A 172 19.19 -18.26 17.59
C LYS A 172 18.20 -19.39 17.30
N VAL A 173 17.79 -19.58 16.04
CA VAL A 173 16.93 -20.71 15.64
C VAL A 173 17.78 -22.01 15.61
N LYS A 174 17.78 -22.72 16.71
CA LYS A 174 18.52 -23.96 16.88
C LYS A 174 18.02 -25.14 16.01
N GLU A 175 16.99 -24.98 15.20
CA GLU A 175 16.31 -26.08 14.50
C GLU A 175 15.96 -25.83 13.04
N ILE A 176 16.91 -25.42 12.20
CA ILE A 176 16.80 -25.76 10.78
C ILE A 176 17.49 -27.15 10.66
N LYS A 177 16.78 -28.21 10.99
CA LYS A 177 17.19 -29.55 10.60
C LYS A 177 16.92 -29.67 9.10
N ASN A 178 17.94 -30.03 8.33
CA ASN A 178 17.76 -30.51 6.96
C ASN A 178 16.98 -31.84 7.00
N VAL A 179 15.68 -31.73 7.10
CA VAL A 179 14.76 -32.86 7.18
C VAL A 179 13.98 -32.91 5.88
N LYS A 180 14.05 -34.02 5.19
CA LYS A 180 13.24 -34.28 4.03
C LYS A 180 11.77 -34.42 4.46
N LEU A 181 10.90 -33.57 3.93
CA LEU A 181 9.47 -33.66 4.14
C LEU A 181 8.84 -34.68 3.18
N GLU A 182 7.70 -35.23 3.55
CA GLU A 182 6.83 -35.93 2.60
C GLU A 182 6.29 -34.94 1.57
N ASP A 183 6.16 -35.36 0.31
CA ASP A 183 5.74 -34.47 -0.78
C ASP A 183 4.37 -33.84 -0.51
N GLY A 184 3.45 -34.56 0.11
CA GLY A 184 2.15 -34.04 0.54
C GLY A 184 2.25 -32.92 1.58
N VAL A 185 3.20 -33.03 2.53
CA VAL A 185 3.42 -32.02 3.56
C VAL A 185 4.07 -30.77 2.98
N ALA A 186 5.01 -30.93 2.06
CA ALA A 186 5.63 -29.79 1.39
C ALA A 186 4.60 -29.00 0.59
N HIS A 187 3.75 -29.66 -0.18
CA HIS A 187 2.66 -29.04 -0.92
C HIS A 187 1.63 -28.35 -0.01
N GLU A 188 1.31 -28.97 1.13
CA GLU A 188 0.43 -28.35 2.13
C GLU A 188 1.03 -27.06 2.69
N TYR A 189 2.33 -27.02 3.00
CA TYR A 189 2.99 -25.80 3.47
C TYR A 189 2.98 -24.71 2.40
N GLU A 190 3.24 -25.05 1.14
CA GLU A 190 3.14 -24.10 0.02
C GLU A 190 1.72 -23.53 -0.12
N THR A 191 0.70 -24.37 0.01
CA THR A 191 -0.71 -23.95 -0.04
C THR A 191 -1.04 -22.98 1.10
N VAL A 192 -0.62 -23.28 2.32
CA VAL A 192 -0.84 -22.41 3.48
C VAL A 192 -0.12 -21.07 3.29
N LEU A 193 1.11 -21.07 2.81
CA LEU A 193 1.87 -19.85 2.55
C LEU A 193 1.21 -18.96 1.50
N ASN A 194 0.62 -19.55 0.46
CA ASN A 194 -0.09 -18.78 -0.57
C ASN A 194 -1.41 -18.16 -0.08
N GLN A 195 -1.93 -18.59 1.05
CA GLN A 195 -3.21 -18.14 1.63
C GLN A 195 -3.05 -17.43 2.97
N ILE A 196 -1.80 -17.20 3.43
CA ILE A 196 -1.50 -16.79 4.81
C ILE A 196 -2.16 -15.47 5.21
N ASP A 197 -2.28 -14.52 4.28
CA ASP A 197 -2.85 -13.20 4.53
C ASP A 197 -4.37 -13.22 4.78
N GLY A 198 -5.04 -14.31 4.38
CA GLY A 198 -6.49 -14.47 4.53
C GLY A 198 -6.94 -15.20 5.81
N PHE A 199 -6.02 -15.69 6.65
CA PHE A 199 -6.40 -16.46 7.85
C PHE A 199 -6.77 -15.57 9.03
N SER A 200 -7.88 -15.93 9.69
CA SER A 200 -8.29 -15.34 10.97
C SER A 200 -7.41 -15.82 12.12
N GLY A 201 -7.47 -15.13 13.27
CA GLY A 201 -6.72 -15.52 14.46
C GLY A 201 -6.97 -16.96 14.95
N PRO A 202 -8.22 -17.44 15.01
CA PRO A 202 -8.49 -18.84 15.33
C PRO A 202 -7.86 -19.82 14.33
N GLU A 203 -7.87 -19.52 13.03
CA GLU A 203 -7.24 -20.34 12.00
C GLU A 203 -5.70 -20.33 12.13
N LEU A 204 -5.09 -19.15 12.34
CA LEU A 204 -3.66 -19.05 12.64
C LEU A 204 -3.29 -19.80 13.91
N GLY A 205 -4.14 -19.75 14.94
CA GLY A 205 -3.97 -20.54 16.16
C GLY A 205 -3.98 -22.05 15.89
N ALA A 206 -4.93 -22.51 15.08
CA ALA A 206 -5.00 -23.91 14.66
C ALA A 206 -3.77 -24.36 13.85
N LEU A 207 -3.22 -23.47 12.98
CA LEU A 207 -1.99 -23.75 12.23
C LEU A 207 -0.76 -23.82 13.17
N ILE A 208 -0.67 -22.91 14.16
CA ILE A 208 0.39 -22.91 15.17
C ILE A 208 0.38 -24.22 15.96
N GLU A 209 -0.78 -24.69 16.38
CA GLU A 209 -0.91 -25.98 17.09
C GLU A 209 -0.63 -27.17 16.15
N LYS A 210 -1.25 -27.22 14.98
CA LYS A 210 -1.11 -28.30 13.99
C LYS A 210 0.34 -28.56 13.60
N TYR A 211 1.08 -27.48 13.35
CA TYR A 211 2.47 -27.57 12.94
C TYR A 211 3.46 -27.47 14.11
N ASN A 212 2.97 -27.46 15.34
CA ASN A 212 3.77 -27.37 16.54
C ASN A 212 4.79 -26.21 16.46
N ILE A 213 4.28 -25.02 16.11
CA ILE A 213 5.07 -23.79 15.98
C ILE A 213 5.30 -23.22 17.37
N THR A 214 6.56 -22.95 17.67
CA THR A 214 7.01 -22.36 18.94
C THR A 214 7.86 -21.14 18.67
N ASN A 215 8.24 -20.40 19.71
CA ASN A 215 9.19 -19.29 19.54
C ASN A 215 10.47 -19.79 18.88
N PRO A 216 10.83 -19.30 17.68
CA PRO A 216 11.98 -19.79 16.92
C PRO A 216 13.32 -19.63 17.65
N ALA A 217 13.42 -18.66 18.58
CA ALA A 217 14.64 -18.38 19.31
C ALA A 217 14.81 -19.24 20.58
N THR A 218 13.70 -19.52 21.27
CA THR A 218 13.72 -20.13 22.62
C THR A 218 13.11 -21.53 22.65
N GLY A 219 12.29 -21.90 21.64
CA GLY A 219 11.45 -23.10 21.66
C GLY A 219 10.31 -22.99 22.69
N GLY A 220 10.01 -21.77 23.18
CA GLY A 220 8.96 -21.53 24.16
C GLY A 220 7.56 -21.67 23.54
N PRO A 221 6.55 -22.11 24.35
CA PRO A 221 5.17 -22.14 23.91
C PRO A 221 4.60 -20.72 23.75
N LEU A 222 3.66 -20.59 22.83
CA LEU A 222 3.01 -19.34 22.47
C LEU A 222 1.59 -19.26 23.06
N GLU A 223 1.14 -18.06 23.39
CA GLU A 223 -0.27 -17.79 23.65
C GLU A 223 -1.09 -17.87 22.35
N PRO A 224 -2.39 -18.20 22.42
CA PRO A 224 -3.27 -18.10 21.25
C PRO A 224 -3.24 -16.70 20.63
N PRO A 225 -3.39 -16.58 19.30
CA PRO A 225 -3.44 -15.28 18.65
C PRO A 225 -4.59 -14.41 19.17
N VAL A 226 -4.28 -13.14 19.47
CA VAL A 226 -5.24 -12.13 19.89
C VAL A 226 -5.17 -10.91 18.97
N GLU A 227 -6.29 -10.23 18.78
CA GLU A 227 -6.32 -9.01 17.97
C GLU A 227 -5.53 -7.88 18.63
N PHE A 228 -4.79 -7.15 17.83
CA PHE A 228 -4.08 -5.95 18.22
C PHE A 228 -4.40 -4.84 17.23
N ASN A 229 -5.13 -3.81 17.68
CA ASN A 229 -5.43 -2.66 16.83
C ASN A 229 -4.17 -1.85 16.54
N LEU A 230 -3.91 -1.58 15.27
CA LEU A 230 -2.68 -0.93 14.79
C LEU A 230 -2.69 0.59 14.91
N MET A 231 -3.71 1.21 15.47
CA MET A 231 -3.76 2.67 15.61
C MET A 231 -3.11 3.14 16.90
N PHE A 232 -2.38 4.27 16.81
CA PHE A 232 -1.91 5.01 17.98
C PHE A 232 -3.02 5.84 18.57
N GLU A 233 -3.52 5.46 19.74
CA GLU A 233 -4.51 6.21 20.48
C GLU A 233 -3.88 7.40 21.21
N THR A 234 -4.61 8.52 21.27
CA THR A 234 -4.22 9.71 22.02
C THR A 234 -5.44 10.47 22.52
N ALA A 235 -5.24 11.33 23.53
CA ALA A 235 -6.26 12.27 24.00
C ALA A 235 -6.08 13.63 23.29
N ILE A 236 -7.19 14.20 22.83
CA ILE A 236 -7.21 15.53 22.22
C ILE A 236 -7.73 16.54 23.25
N GLY A 237 -6.94 17.58 23.48
CA GLY A 237 -7.24 18.64 24.43
C GLY A 237 -6.94 18.31 25.90
N PRO A 238 -6.97 19.33 26.78
CA PRO A 238 -6.49 19.21 28.17
C PRO A 238 -7.39 18.39 29.07
N SER A 239 -8.68 18.22 28.74
CA SER A 239 -9.61 17.43 29.56
C SER A 239 -9.39 15.93 29.42
N GLY A 240 -8.68 15.46 28.37
CA GLY A 240 -8.51 14.04 28.06
C GLY A 240 -9.80 13.31 27.68
N GLN A 241 -10.92 14.00 27.56
CA GLN A 241 -12.23 13.39 27.26
C GLN A 241 -12.44 13.10 25.78
N LEU A 242 -11.80 13.88 24.90
CA LEU A 242 -11.88 13.66 23.47
C LEU A 242 -10.82 12.65 23.05
N LYS A 243 -11.26 11.43 22.77
CA LYS A 243 -10.42 10.36 22.25
C LYS A 243 -10.12 10.60 20.77
N GLY A 244 -8.88 10.39 20.40
CA GLY A 244 -8.43 10.47 19.00
C GLY A 244 -7.32 9.47 18.73
N TYR A 245 -6.88 9.49 17.47
CA TYR A 245 -5.79 8.65 16.99
C TYR A 245 -4.87 9.43 16.06
N LEU A 246 -3.63 8.99 15.93
CA LEU A 246 -2.82 9.32 14.78
C LEU A 246 -3.35 8.52 13.58
N ARG A 247 -3.67 9.19 12.47
CA ARG A 247 -4.32 8.56 11.30
C ARG A 247 -3.51 7.40 10.75
N PRO A 248 -4.12 6.23 10.46
CA PRO A 248 -3.43 5.09 9.84
C PRO A 248 -3.33 5.20 8.31
N GLU A 249 -4.13 6.09 7.71
CA GLU A 249 -4.24 6.38 6.28
C GLU A 249 -4.60 7.85 6.06
N THR A 250 -4.54 8.32 4.84
CA THR A 250 -4.85 9.71 4.47
C THR A 250 -6.21 9.88 3.78
N ALA A 251 -6.90 8.77 3.47
CA ALA A 251 -8.16 8.75 2.72
C ALA A 251 -9.31 9.43 3.47
N GLN A 252 -9.48 9.18 4.77
CA GLN A 252 -10.66 9.64 5.52
C GLN A 252 -10.81 11.17 5.49
N GLY A 253 -9.71 11.90 5.55
CA GLY A 253 -9.74 13.36 5.43
C GLY A 253 -10.27 13.84 4.08
N GLN A 254 -10.04 13.10 3.01
CA GLN A 254 -10.53 13.42 1.66
C GLN A 254 -12.04 13.17 1.57
N PHE A 255 -12.53 12.04 2.09
CA PHE A 255 -13.97 11.75 2.13
C PHE A 255 -14.76 12.77 2.93
N LEU A 256 -14.28 13.17 4.10
CA LEU A 256 -14.94 14.18 4.94
C LEU A 256 -14.98 15.58 4.31
N ASN A 257 -14.09 15.86 3.38
CA ASN A 257 -14.08 17.11 2.62
C ASN A 257 -14.74 17.00 1.25
N PHE A 258 -15.41 15.88 0.93
CA PHE A 258 -16.04 15.62 -0.37
C PHE A 258 -16.88 16.77 -0.88
N SER A 259 -17.82 17.30 -0.09
CA SER A 259 -18.72 18.38 -0.50
C SER A 259 -17.94 19.66 -0.84
N LYS A 260 -16.89 20.00 -0.08
CA LYS A 260 -16.03 21.17 -0.36
C LYS A 260 -15.20 20.97 -1.63
N LEU A 261 -14.69 19.75 -1.83
CA LEU A 261 -13.92 19.41 -3.03
C LEU A 261 -14.79 19.44 -4.28
N LEU A 262 -16.02 18.92 -4.19
CA LEU A 262 -17.00 18.97 -5.26
C LEU A 262 -17.34 20.43 -5.62
N GLU A 263 -17.58 21.31 -4.64
CA GLU A 263 -17.79 22.75 -4.83
C GLU A 263 -16.57 23.39 -5.53
N CYS A 264 -15.35 23.10 -5.05
CA CYS A 264 -14.11 23.57 -5.70
C CYS A 264 -14.00 23.11 -7.16
N ASN A 265 -14.54 21.94 -7.49
CA ASN A 265 -14.59 21.41 -8.86
C ASN A 265 -15.82 21.90 -9.65
N ASN A 266 -16.51 22.95 -9.18
CA ASN A 266 -17.74 23.49 -9.79
C ASN A 266 -18.85 22.43 -9.92
N GLU A 267 -19.01 21.57 -8.95
CA GLU A 267 -19.99 20.47 -8.86
C GLU A 267 -19.93 19.48 -10.04
N ARG A 268 -18.76 19.34 -10.68
CA ARG A 268 -18.56 18.44 -11.82
C ARG A 268 -17.98 17.11 -11.40
N MET A 269 -18.45 16.04 -12.08
CA MET A 269 -17.95 14.68 -11.99
C MET A 269 -17.43 14.22 -13.36
N PRO A 270 -16.48 13.31 -13.46
CA PRO A 270 -15.65 12.78 -12.35
C PRO A 270 -14.61 13.80 -11.88
N PHE A 271 -14.10 13.62 -10.68
CA PHE A 271 -12.95 14.38 -10.18
C PHE A 271 -12.14 13.55 -9.19
N ALA A 272 -10.91 13.98 -8.90
CA ALA A 272 -10.06 13.32 -7.91
C ALA A 272 -9.50 14.31 -6.90
N SER A 273 -9.31 13.86 -5.67
CA SER A 273 -8.48 14.53 -4.69
C SER A 273 -7.22 13.73 -4.40
N ALA A 274 -6.17 14.40 -3.96
CA ALA A 274 -4.90 13.77 -3.62
C ALA A 274 -4.34 14.38 -2.34
N LEU A 275 -3.76 13.52 -1.49
CA LEU A 275 -3.12 13.94 -0.24
C LEU A 275 -1.78 13.23 -0.08
N ILE A 276 -0.73 14.01 0.25
CA ILE A 276 0.57 13.47 0.65
C ILE A 276 0.81 13.86 2.10
N GLY A 277 0.95 12.88 2.97
CA GLY A 277 1.13 13.18 4.38
C GLY A 277 1.62 12.01 5.21
N LYS A 278 1.94 12.28 6.45
CA LYS A 278 2.34 11.22 7.39
C LYS A 278 1.13 10.42 7.85
N SER A 279 1.36 9.11 7.95
CA SER A 279 0.46 8.13 8.54
C SER A 279 1.22 7.26 9.54
N PHE A 280 0.47 6.60 10.42
CA PHE A 280 1.03 5.94 11.60
C PHE A 280 0.36 4.58 11.80
N ARG A 281 1.17 3.54 11.92
CA ARG A 281 0.67 2.20 12.25
C ARG A 281 1.50 1.62 13.37
N ASN A 282 0.90 1.27 14.50
CA ASN A 282 1.56 0.70 15.64
C ASN A 282 1.93 -0.77 15.39
N GLU A 283 2.84 -0.97 14.45
CA GLU A 283 3.29 -2.29 14.01
C GLU A 283 3.71 -3.16 15.20
N ILE A 284 3.22 -4.39 15.22
CA ILE A 284 3.51 -5.37 16.29
C ILE A 284 5.00 -5.67 16.34
N SER A 285 5.60 -5.94 15.20
CA SER A 285 7.02 -6.31 15.09
C SER A 285 7.63 -5.72 13.82
N PRO A 286 7.96 -4.41 13.79
CA PRO A 286 8.56 -3.76 12.63
C PRO A 286 9.92 -4.38 12.35
N ARG A 287 10.14 -4.81 11.10
CA ARG A 287 11.33 -5.52 10.63
C ARG A 287 11.71 -5.02 9.24
N ALA A 288 12.86 -5.49 8.75
CA ALA A 288 13.33 -5.17 7.41
C ALA A 288 13.61 -3.67 7.17
N GLY A 289 14.12 -2.96 8.18
CA GLY A 289 14.52 -1.56 8.05
C GLY A 289 13.34 -0.65 7.71
N LEU A 290 13.47 0.12 6.61
CA LEU A 290 12.45 1.07 6.17
C LEU A 290 11.21 0.43 5.52
N LEU A 291 11.22 -0.88 5.23
CA LEU A 291 10.09 -1.54 4.56
C LEU A 291 8.85 -1.65 5.44
N ARG A 292 9.02 -1.72 6.77
CA ARG A 292 7.92 -1.73 7.72
C ARG A 292 8.25 -0.87 8.93
N VAL A 293 7.62 0.29 9.00
CA VAL A 293 7.88 1.32 10.01
C VAL A 293 6.57 1.78 10.66
N ARG A 294 6.67 2.44 11.82
CA ARG A 294 5.52 2.92 12.58
C ARG A 294 5.05 4.31 12.19
N GLU A 295 5.90 5.08 11.56
CA GLU A 295 5.62 6.40 11.00
C GLU A 295 6.19 6.46 9.58
N PHE A 296 5.37 6.81 8.60
CA PHE A 296 5.76 6.83 7.20
C PHE A 296 5.02 7.91 6.42
N LEU A 297 5.59 8.29 5.29
CA LEU A 297 4.92 9.16 4.33
C LEU A 297 4.06 8.30 3.41
N MET A 298 2.81 8.70 3.25
CA MET A 298 1.82 8.09 2.37
C MET A 298 1.30 9.11 1.37
N ALA A 299 0.95 8.67 0.18
CA ALA A 299 0.24 9.46 -0.82
C ALA A 299 -0.99 8.68 -1.26
N GLU A 300 -2.17 9.27 -1.14
CA GLU A 300 -3.44 8.67 -1.56
C GLU A 300 -4.18 9.57 -2.52
N ILE A 301 -4.90 8.93 -3.43
CA ILE A 301 -5.77 9.55 -4.42
C ILE A 301 -7.15 8.94 -4.24
N GLU A 302 -8.16 9.79 -4.07
CA GLU A 302 -9.55 9.40 -4.11
C GLU A 302 -10.18 9.92 -5.39
N HIS A 303 -10.47 9.02 -6.31
CA HIS A 303 -11.09 9.34 -7.60
C HIS A 303 -12.59 9.06 -7.54
N PHE A 304 -13.38 10.12 -7.58
CA PHE A 304 -14.84 10.06 -7.48
C PHE A 304 -15.46 9.95 -8.87
N VAL A 305 -16.26 8.90 -9.07
CA VAL A 305 -16.93 8.59 -10.34
C VAL A 305 -18.42 8.32 -10.11
N ASP A 306 -19.20 8.36 -11.18
CA ASP A 306 -20.57 7.86 -11.17
C ASP A 306 -20.56 6.34 -10.95
N PRO A 307 -21.24 5.80 -9.93
CA PRO A 307 -21.27 4.36 -9.69
C PRO A 307 -21.88 3.55 -10.86
N GLU A 308 -22.74 4.18 -11.68
CA GLU A 308 -23.35 3.54 -12.86
C GLU A 308 -22.49 3.69 -14.13
N ASP A 309 -21.47 4.58 -14.12
CA ASP A 309 -20.56 4.79 -15.26
C ASP A 309 -19.10 4.95 -14.79
N LYS A 310 -18.40 3.83 -14.69
CA LYS A 310 -16.98 3.77 -14.30
C LYS A 310 -16.03 3.74 -15.51
N ARG A 311 -16.47 4.22 -16.66
CA ARG A 311 -15.59 4.42 -17.83
C ARG A 311 -14.65 5.59 -17.56
N HIS A 312 -13.45 5.51 -18.11
CA HIS A 312 -12.47 6.58 -17.96
C HIS A 312 -12.25 7.31 -19.29
N PRO A 313 -12.40 8.66 -19.34
CA PRO A 313 -12.35 9.43 -20.61
C PRO A 313 -11.01 9.30 -21.32
N ARG A 314 -9.94 9.02 -20.59
CA ARG A 314 -8.58 8.83 -21.13
C ARG A 314 -8.14 7.36 -21.15
N PHE A 315 -9.06 6.40 -21.07
CA PHE A 315 -8.71 4.97 -21.05
C PHE A 315 -7.90 4.53 -22.29
N ALA A 316 -8.16 5.14 -23.44
CA ALA A 316 -7.41 4.87 -24.68
C ALA A 316 -5.88 5.10 -24.53
N GLU A 317 -5.43 5.96 -23.61
CA GLU A 317 -3.99 6.22 -23.34
C GLU A 317 -3.34 5.11 -22.49
N ALA A 318 -4.15 4.27 -21.86
CA ALA A 318 -3.72 3.22 -20.94
C ALA A 318 -3.94 1.81 -21.49
N ARG A 319 -4.93 1.61 -22.38
CA ARG A 319 -5.37 0.28 -22.81
C ARG A 319 -4.27 -0.63 -23.39
N ASP A 320 -3.26 -0.06 -24.05
CA ASP A 320 -2.17 -0.82 -24.68
C ASP A 320 -0.96 -1.03 -23.72
N VAL A 321 -1.03 -0.54 -22.49
CA VAL A 321 0.02 -0.76 -21.49
C VAL A 321 -0.01 -2.21 -21.05
N ARG A 322 1.12 -2.92 -21.19
CA ARG A 322 1.25 -4.31 -20.74
C ARG A 322 1.67 -4.36 -19.29
N LEU A 323 0.96 -5.14 -18.49
CA LEU A 323 1.23 -5.36 -17.08
C LEU A 323 1.38 -6.87 -16.80
N ARG A 324 2.02 -7.19 -15.70
CA ARG A 324 2.16 -8.54 -15.18
C ARG A 324 1.21 -8.71 -14.02
N PHE A 325 0.17 -9.47 -14.24
CA PHE A 325 -0.91 -9.69 -13.27
C PHE A 325 -0.75 -11.02 -12.55
N LEU A 326 -1.06 -11.05 -11.26
CA LEU A 326 -1.32 -12.26 -10.48
C LEU A 326 -2.80 -12.28 -10.09
N PRO A 327 -3.68 -12.85 -10.92
CA PRO A 327 -5.12 -12.85 -10.67
C PRO A 327 -5.50 -13.70 -9.46
N LYS A 328 -6.62 -13.35 -8.79
CA LYS A 328 -7.15 -14.11 -7.65
C LYS A 328 -7.39 -15.60 -7.97
N GLY A 329 -7.91 -15.92 -9.13
CA GLY A 329 -8.18 -17.31 -9.50
C GLY A 329 -6.92 -18.18 -9.63
N VAL A 330 -5.78 -17.59 -9.99
CA VAL A 330 -4.48 -18.28 -10.00
C VAL A 330 -4.02 -18.56 -8.56
N GLN A 331 -4.15 -17.57 -7.68
CA GLN A 331 -3.79 -17.68 -6.25
C GLN A 331 -4.69 -18.69 -5.51
N GLU A 332 -6.01 -18.66 -5.77
CA GLU A 332 -6.98 -19.61 -5.20
C GLU A 332 -6.73 -21.05 -5.65
N ALA A 333 -6.13 -21.26 -6.84
CA ALA A 333 -5.67 -22.56 -7.31
C ALA A 333 -4.33 -23.01 -6.69
N GLY A 334 -3.75 -22.21 -5.79
CA GLY A 334 -2.45 -22.48 -5.17
C GLY A 334 -1.24 -22.22 -6.09
N LEU A 335 -1.46 -21.49 -7.20
CA LEU A 335 -0.46 -21.15 -8.18
C LEU A 335 -0.02 -19.67 -8.01
N ASN A 336 1.12 -19.33 -8.60
CA ASN A 336 1.66 -17.96 -8.61
C ASN A 336 2.20 -17.55 -9.98
N GLU A 337 1.68 -18.17 -11.04
CA GLU A 337 2.02 -17.85 -12.41
C GLU A 337 1.46 -16.48 -12.81
N LEU A 338 2.33 -15.66 -13.42
CA LEU A 338 1.94 -14.33 -13.86
C LEU A 338 1.34 -14.36 -15.25
N VAL A 339 0.23 -13.65 -15.40
CA VAL A 339 -0.42 -13.40 -16.69
C VAL A 339 0.07 -12.04 -17.21
N GLU A 340 0.71 -12.02 -18.38
CA GLU A 340 1.15 -10.78 -19.01
C GLU A 340 0.20 -10.40 -20.15
N GLN A 341 -0.55 -9.32 -19.99
CA GLN A 341 -1.50 -8.83 -20.98
C GLN A 341 -1.64 -7.30 -20.90
N THR A 342 -2.32 -6.71 -21.87
CA THR A 342 -2.61 -5.28 -21.86
C THR A 342 -3.72 -4.96 -20.85
N VAL A 343 -3.74 -3.73 -20.39
CA VAL A 343 -4.82 -3.25 -19.50
C VAL A 343 -6.18 -3.34 -20.20
N GLY A 344 -6.23 -3.08 -21.51
CA GLY A 344 -7.45 -3.23 -22.30
C GLY A 344 -7.97 -4.66 -22.31
N GLU A 345 -7.10 -5.64 -22.59
CA GLU A 345 -7.45 -7.08 -22.52
C GLU A 345 -7.92 -7.49 -21.12
N ALA A 346 -7.27 -6.96 -20.07
CA ALA A 346 -7.63 -7.24 -18.68
C ALA A 346 -9.03 -6.73 -18.29
N VAL A 347 -9.39 -5.53 -18.76
CA VAL A 347 -10.73 -4.96 -18.54
C VAL A 347 -11.78 -5.66 -19.41
N GLU A 348 -11.49 -5.89 -20.70
CA GLU A 348 -12.42 -6.57 -21.61
C GLU A 348 -12.74 -8.00 -21.17
N SER A 349 -11.79 -8.70 -20.55
CA SER A 349 -12.00 -10.05 -20.00
C SER A 349 -12.70 -10.08 -18.63
N GLY A 350 -12.89 -8.91 -17.99
CA GLY A 350 -13.43 -8.81 -16.63
C GLY A 350 -12.45 -9.23 -15.53
N MET A 351 -11.16 -9.37 -15.83
CA MET A 351 -10.12 -9.61 -14.82
C MET A 351 -9.92 -8.36 -13.96
N VAL A 352 -9.92 -7.18 -14.58
CA VAL A 352 -9.99 -5.88 -13.91
C VAL A 352 -11.43 -5.35 -14.08
N ASP A 353 -12.05 -4.96 -12.98
CA ASP A 353 -13.51 -4.73 -12.90
C ASP A 353 -14.01 -3.63 -13.85
N ASN A 354 -13.24 -2.53 -14.01
CA ASN A 354 -13.67 -1.40 -14.82
C ASN A 354 -12.50 -0.60 -15.43
N GLU A 355 -12.83 0.29 -16.38
CA GLU A 355 -11.83 1.11 -17.09
C GLU A 355 -11.08 2.08 -16.17
N THR A 356 -11.77 2.68 -15.19
CA THR A 356 -11.13 3.63 -14.25
C THR A 356 -10.07 2.94 -13.42
N LEU A 357 -10.38 1.75 -12.87
CA LEU A 357 -9.41 0.95 -12.13
C LEU A 357 -8.23 0.55 -13.03
N GLY A 358 -8.49 0.04 -14.23
CA GLY A 358 -7.46 -0.31 -15.22
C GLY A 358 -6.59 0.88 -15.61
N TYR A 359 -7.18 2.06 -15.81
CA TYR A 359 -6.44 3.28 -16.10
C TYR A 359 -5.43 3.61 -15.00
N PHE A 360 -5.85 3.59 -13.73
CA PHE A 360 -4.96 3.88 -12.61
C PHE A 360 -3.91 2.80 -12.37
N LEU A 361 -4.15 1.52 -12.65
CA LEU A 361 -3.11 0.50 -12.66
C LEU A 361 -2.00 0.84 -13.67
N ALA A 362 -2.36 1.29 -14.88
CA ALA A 362 -1.40 1.75 -15.86
C ALA A 362 -0.65 3.02 -15.41
N ARG A 363 -1.34 3.96 -14.75
CA ARG A 363 -0.70 5.18 -14.20
C ARG A 363 0.31 4.86 -13.10
N ILE A 364 -0.03 3.93 -12.19
CA ILE A 364 0.86 3.43 -11.15
C ILE A 364 2.10 2.79 -11.78
N TYR A 365 1.93 1.91 -12.77
CA TYR A 365 3.05 1.31 -13.50
C TYR A 365 3.98 2.37 -14.12
N LYS A 366 3.40 3.36 -14.83
CA LYS A 366 4.15 4.45 -15.44
C LYS A 366 4.92 5.29 -14.41
N PHE A 367 4.32 5.55 -13.25
CA PHE A 367 4.97 6.26 -12.14
C PHE A 367 6.14 5.46 -11.57
N LEU A 368 5.91 4.21 -11.19
CA LEU A 368 6.93 3.36 -10.59
C LEU A 368 8.14 3.17 -11.53
N THR A 369 7.89 2.95 -12.81
CA THR A 369 8.98 2.85 -13.80
C THR A 369 9.69 4.19 -14.02
N LYS A 370 8.97 5.32 -13.96
CA LYS A 370 9.54 6.67 -14.07
C LYS A 370 10.50 7.00 -12.93
N ILE A 371 10.22 6.54 -11.71
CA ILE A 371 11.13 6.71 -10.55
C ILE A 371 12.25 5.67 -10.49
N GLY A 372 12.28 4.69 -11.41
CA GLY A 372 13.39 3.77 -11.62
C GLY A 372 13.15 2.33 -11.18
N VAL A 373 11.91 1.94 -10.88
CA VAL A 373 11.56 0.54 -10.65
C VAL A 373 11.76 -0.27 -11.92
N ASP A 374 12.38 -1.44 -11.78
CA ASP A 374 12.58 -2.38 -12.88
C ASP A 374 11.23 -3.08 -13.20
N PRO A 375 10.69 -2.93 -14.43
CA PRO A 375 9.43 -3.56 -14.82
C PRO A 375 9.40 -5.09 -14.65
N SER A 376 10.56 -5.75 -14.77
CA SER A 376 10.67 -7.20 -14.60
C SER A 376 10.50 -7.64 -13.13
N ARG A 377 10.61 -6.70 -12.20
CA ARG A 377 10.44 -6.89 -10.74
C ARG A 377 9.19 -6.26 -10.18
N LEU A 378 8.24 -5.89 -11.04
CA LEU A 378 6.95 -5.32 -10.68
C LEU A 378 5.84 -6.25 -11.15
N ARG A 379 4.87 -6.54 -10.27
CA ARG A 379 3.64 -7.24 -10.59
C ARG A 379 2.44 -6.55 -9.96
N PHE A 380 1.26 -6.86 -10.47
CA PHE A 380 -0.01 -6.44 -9.88
C PHE A 380 -0.74 -7.68 -9.37
N ARG A 381 -0.89 -7.80 -8.05
CA ARG A 381 -1.56 -8.91 -7.38
C ARG A 381 -3.01 -8.53 -7.05
N GLN A 382 -3.96 -9.31 -7.49
CA GLN A 382 -5.36 -9.13 -7.13
C GLN A 382 -5.62 -9.71 -5.74
N HIS A 383 -6.37 -9.00 -4.91
CA HIS A 383 -6.83 -9.52 -3.63
C HIS A 383 -7.75 -10.72 -3.84
N MET A 384 -7.57 -11.76 -3.03
CA MET A 384 -8.46 -12.90 -2.97
C MET A 384 -9.76 -12.51 -2.25
N SER A 385 -10.81 -13.31 -2.43
CA SER A 385 -12.14 -12.99 -1.89
C SER A 385 -12.18 -12.90 -0.36
N ASN A 386 -11.31 -13.62 0.33
CA ASN A 386 -11.21 -13.65 1.79
C ASN A 386 -10.33 -12.52 2.40
N GLU A 387 -9.47 -11.89 1.59
CA GLU A 387 -8.62 -10.78 2.05
C GLU A 387 -9.15 -9.41 1.61
N MET A 388 -10.13 -9.40 0.70
CA MET A 388 -10.67 -8.15 0.18
C MET A 388 -11.32 -7.33 1.29
N ALA A 389 -10.96 -6.05 1.38
CA ALA A 389 -11.56 -5.13 2.33
C ALA A 389 -13.09 -5.06 2.11
N HIS A 390 -13.85 -5.00 3.19
CA HIS A 390 -15.31 -5.04 3.18
C HIS A 390 -16.00 -3.92 2.36
N TYR A 391 -15.25 -2.90 1.98
CA TYR A 391 -15.70 -1.76 1.19
C TYR A 391 -15.31 -1.85 -0.29
N ALA A 392 -14.45 -2.78 -0.69
CA ALA A 392 -13.93 -2.89 -2.05
C ALA A 392 -14.71 -3.90 -2.88
N SER A 393 -14.93 -3.56 -4.17
CA SER A 393 -15.46 -4.48 -5.18
C SER A 393 -14.34 -5.19 -5.95
N ASP A 394 -13.20 -4.52 -6.16
CA ASP A 394 -11.98 -5.07 -6.73
C ASP A 394 -10.77 -4.33 -6.15
N CYS A 395 -9.69 -5.04 -5.89
CA CYS A 395 -8.48 -4.48 -5.29
C CYS A 395 -7.23 -5.15 -5.88
N TRP A 396 -6.24 -4.33 -6.20
CA TRP A 396 -4.97 -4.71 -6.78
C TRP A 396 -3.81 -4.05 -6.08
N ASP A 397 -2.78 -4.83 -5.73
CA ASP A 397 -1.54 -4.33 -5.16
C ASP A 397 -0.44 -4.30 -6.22
N ALA A 398 0.24 -3.17 -6.35
CA ALA A 398 1.51 -3.12 -7.05
C ALA A 398 2.60 -3.60 -6.08
N GLU A 399 3.23 -4.72 -6.41
CA GLU A 399 4.26 -5.36 -5.59
C GLU A 399 5.62 -5.36 -6.29
N LEU A 400 6.66 -5.10 -5.50
CA LEU A 400 8.06 -5.10 -5.93
C LEU A 400 8.78 -6.35 -5.45
N GLN A 401 9.46 -7.03 -6.36
CA GLN A 401 10.36 -8.12 -5.99
C GLN A 401 11.65 -7.55 -5.38
N THR A 402 11.79 -7.73 -4.09
CA THR A 402 12.93 -7.30 -3.30
C THR A 402 13.75 -8.48 -2.82
N SER A 403 14.86 -8.22 -2.12
CA SER A 403 15.61 -9.27 -1.39
C SER A 403 14.86 -9.83 -0.17
N TYR A 404 13.67 -9.33 0.14
CA TYR A 404 12.77 -9.84 1.18
C TYR A 404 11.55 -10.58 0.62
N GLY A 405 11.51 -10.80 -0.69
CA GLY A 405 10.36 -11.30 -1.41
C GLY A 405 9.55 -10.18 -2.07
N TRP A 406 8.31 -10.47 -2.40
CA TRP A 406 7.38 -9.50 -2.93
C TRP A 406 6.88 -8.58 -1.82
N ILE A 407 6.95 -7.29 -2.05
CA ILE A 407 6.53 -6.25 -1.10
C ILE A 407 5.55 -5.31 -1.80
N GLU A 408 4.37 -5.17 -1.23
CA GLU A 408 3.38 -4.17 -1.63
C GLU A 408 3.94 -2.75 -1.48
N CYS A 409 3.75 -1.92 -2.49
CA CYS A 409 4.11 -0.50 -2.46
C CYS A 409 2.96 0.44 -2.83
N VAL A 410 1.93 -0.05 -3.52
CA VAL A 410 0.72 0.72 -3.86
C VAL A 410 -0.49 -0.19 -3.88
N GLY A 411 -1.53 0.13 -3.11
CA GLY A 411 -2.87 -0.45 -3.26
C GLY A 411 -3.71 0.37 -4.24
N CYS A 412 -4.51 -0.28 -5.07
CA CYS A 412 -5.44 0.36 -6.00
C CYS A 412 -6.78 -0.40 -5.96
N ALA A 413 -7.81 0.24 -5.40
CA ALA A 413 -9.10 -0.41 -5.12
C ALA A 413 -10.29 0.41 -5.61
N ASP A 414 -11.30 -0.27 -6.09
CA ASP A 414 -12.64 0.29 -6.22
C ASP A 414 -13.38 0.12 -4.89
N ARG A 415 -13.53 1.21 -4.15
CA ARG A 415 -14.15 1.25 -2.80
C ARG A 415 -15.67 1.37 -2.85
N SER A 416 -16.28 1.39 -4.02
CA SER A 416 -17.70 1.70 -4.21
C SER A 416 -18.05 3.06 -3.57
N ALA A 417 -19.24 3.23 -3.01
CA ALA A 417 -19.63 4.43 -2.29
C ALA A 417 -19.64 4.26 -0.76
N TYR A 418 -18.86 3.29 -0.24
CA TYR A 418 -18.93 2.90 1.17
C TYR A 418 -18.59 4.06 2.11
N ASP A 419 -17.42 4.67 1.96
CA ASP A 419 -16.94 5.70 2.89
C ASP A 419 -17.87 6.93 2.93
N LEU A 420 -18.29 7.43 1.76
CA LEU A 420 -19.25 8.55 1.68
C LEU A 420 -20.59 8.18 2.32
N SER A 421 -21.06 6.96 2.09
CA SER A 421 -22.35 6.49 2.62
C SER A 421 -22.37 6.37 4.15
N VAL A 422 -21.32 5.79 4.74
CA VAL A 422 -21.26 5.63 6.20
C VAL A 422 -21.09 6.96 6.93
N HIS A 423 -20.29 7.89 6.37
CA HIS A 423 -20.13 9.22 6.93
C HIS A 423 -21.41 10.06 6.76
N ALA A 424 -22.08 10.01 5.60
CA ALA A 424 -23.35 10.65 5.37
C ALA A 424 -24.42 10.16 6.35
N ALA A 425 -24.55 8.85 6.54
CA ALA A 425 -25.48 8.24 7.47
C ALA A 425 -25.21 8.66 8.94
N ARG A 426 -23.93 8.74 9.34
CA ARG A 426 -23.53 9.11 10.69
C ARG A 426 -23.77 10.56 11.02
N THR A 427 -23.56 11.47 10.05
CA THR A 427 -23.58 12.92 10.25
C THR A 427 -24.85 13.60 9.77
N ASN A 428 -25.70 12.92 9.01
CA ASN A 428 -26.79 13.49 8.18
C ASN A 428 -26.31 14.52 7.13
N GLU A 429 -25.01 14.58 6.85
CA GLU A 429 -24.48 15.42 5.79
C GLU A 429 -24.78 14.77 4.42
N LYS A 430 -25.23 15.57 3.47
CA LYS A 430 -25.52 15.08 2.13
C LYS A 430 -24.24 15.04 1.29
N MET A 431 -23.59 13.89 1.22
CA MET A 431 -22.44 13.65 0.36
C MET A 431 -22.92 13.10 -1.00
N VAL A 432 -23.62 13.93 -1.77
CA VAL A 432 -24.26 13.54 -3.04
C VAL A 432 -23.93 14.55 -4.13
N VAL A 433 -23.88 14.07 -5.35
CA VAL A 433 -23.77 14.90 -6.56
C VAL A 433 -25.15 15.09 -7.15
N ARG A 434 -25.44 16.27 -7.64
CA ARG A 434 -26.66 16.60 -8.38
C ARG A 434 -26.32 16.73 -9.85
N GLN A 435 -26.88 15.86 -10.65
CA GLN A 435 -26.73 15.90 -12.09
C GLN A 435 -28.03 16.32 -12.74
N MET A 436 -27.98 17.24 -13.71
CA MET A 436 -29.15 17.55 -14.51
C MET A 436 -29.49 16.35 -15.39
N LEU A 437 -30.73 15.91 -15.34
CA LEU A 437 -31.22 14.88 -16.27
C LEU A 437 -31.13 15.38 -17.70
N PRO A 438 -30.74 14.57 -18.67
CA PRO A 438 -30.66 14.96 -20.08
C PRO A 438 -32.02 15.36 -20.65
N GLU A 439 -33.11 14.79 -20.11
CA GLU A 439 -34.48 15.15 -20.44
C GLU A 439 -35.30 15.39 -19.16
N PRO A 440 -36.20 16.38 -19.14
CA PRO A 440 -37.06 16.66 -17.99
C PRO A 440 -38.03 15.49 -17.76
N VAL A 441 -38.04 14.98 -16.52
CA VAL A 441 -39.00 13.96 -16.09
C VAL A 441 -40.19 14.63 -15.45
N THR A 442 -41.39 14.34 -15.95
CA THR A 442 -42.64 14.82 -15.31
C THR A 442 -42.95 13.92 -14.12
N VAL A 443 -42.93 14.51 -12.93
CA VAL A 443 -43.29 13.83 -11.69
C VAL A 443 -44.69 14.29 -11.28
N GLU A 444 -45.64 13.36 -11.21
CA GLU A 444 -46.94 13.62 -10.59
C GLU A 444 -46.78 13.65 -9.07
N LYS A 445 -46.98 14.80 -8.48
CA LYS A 445 -46.96 15.00 -7.03
C LYS A 445 -48.38 15.07 -6.50
N PHE A 446 -48.72 14.12 -5.61
CA PHE A 446 -50.02 14.16 -4.94
C PHE A 446 -49.90 15.09 -3.74
N GLU A 447 -50.57 16.24 -3.75
CA GLU A 447 -50.67 17.15 -2.61
C GLU A 447 -52.04 16.98 -1.98
N VAL A 448 -52.10 16.64 -0.72
CA VAL A 448 -53.37 16.59 0.05
C VAL A 448 -53.48 17.89 0.82
N ASP A 449 -54.42 18.74 0.37
CA ASP A 449 -54.79 19.95 1.09
C ASP A 449 -55.88 19.61 2.13
N ILE A 450 -55.51 19.63 3.39
CA ILE A 450 -56.42 19.33 4.51
C ILE A 450 -57.03 20.68 4.99
N ASP A 451 -58.28 20.91 4.66
CA ASP A 451 -59.03 22.07 5.19
C ASP A 451 -59.23 21.92 6.71
N LYS A 452 -58.31 22.48 7.48
CA LYS A 452 -58.30 22.47 8.94
C LYS A 452 -59.55 23.07 9.59
N LYS A 453 -60.36 23.87 8.83
CA LYS A 453 -61.63 24.44 9.33
C LYS A 453 -62.76 23.43 9.24
N LYS A 454 -62.65 22.37 8.44
CA LYS A 454 -63.68 21.34 8.31
C LYS A 454 -63.42 20.15 9.22
N PHE A 455 -62.19 19.99 9.71
CA PHE A 455 -61.79 18.85 10.54
C PHE A 455 -61.42 19.25 12.01
N GLY A 456 -61.63 20.54 12.37
CA GLY A 456 -61.46 21.02 13.73
C GLY A 456 -62.76 21.04 14.53
#